data_fc64d10ad60b41d65b55bcaab41ece3e
#
_entry.id   fc64d10ad60b41d65b55bcaab41ece3e
#
_cell.length_a   1.000
_cell.length_b   1.000
_cell.length_c   1.000
_cell.angle_alpha   90.00
_cell.angle_beta   90.00
_cell.angle_gamma   90.00
#
_symmetry.space_group_name_H-M   'P 1'
#
loop_
_entity.id
_entity.type
_entity.pdbx_description
1 polymer ?
#
loop_
_entity_poly.entity_id
_entity_poly.type
_entity_poly.pdbx_seq_one_letter_code
_entity_poly.pdbx_strand_id
1 'polypeptide(L)'
;MIELFNDDEDDAPFEDDSYEAKRTRDQLAAYVVDLCARQHRTHLFIVYIYYPYARFIRFDRSGALVSERFDFTDDCTPLIRFFSRFSKMTQAGRGYNPTVQVADELETKVAHERLSEWAPNPRYERPVFKMEVHDDREQAGGKRPNKPRPRKFLVWGSFADPDLPLGRATRGYPALEVTDGVENAPKDAPIMFLKEQWRSTALRQEIDILRDLNDKGVEHVPTLICGGVLPGQVTQTGLYATGRSGEKEIAERAHVRFVVLEVGRPLERFSSSKEMFKAVYDAFQGIQAFEKCNLLHRDVSGGNILLLSNGGLLIDWDMAAKADGEEHGTTSGTWDFMSIDLLGSTGLPHKVSDDLESFLWVVLYYGLLYLPHNKVDELEKIIHVIFEEYTNYGEAKGGQGKCLAVTAGRHIGFNACPPLEFANEPLTRFVHTILRLLMDYSQREAGARRRLKPPSILSDRPDYLSSLPPPPTQKQRQDDMELIFKLALDLPWPTDDKSRLNIVKNPEDDQAGIESKKRKNTTQNVPVEDTEDRQAKKAKRSAGDKTLTKALNAADGSRDP
;
A
#
# COMPACT_ATOMS: atom_id res chain seq x y z
N MET A 1 24.24 -11.73 -26.56
CA MET A 1 23.51 -12.20 -25.37
C MET A 1 24.44 -12.06 -24.21
N ILE A 2 23.94 -11.68 -23.07
CA ILE A 2 24.68 -11.03 -22.00
C ILE A 2 24.62 -11.90 -20.76
N GLU A 3 25.76 -12.08 -20.09
CA GLU A 3 25.83 -12.60 -18.74
C GLU A 3 25.13 -11.63 -17.78
N LEU A 4 24.35 -12.14 -16.84
CA LEU A 4 23.58 -11.35 -15.90
C LEU A 4 24.19 -11.37 -14.49
N PHE A 5 25.05 -12.33 -14.20
CA PHE A 5 25.54 -12.65 -12.88
C PHE A 5 27.02 -13.05 -12.91
N ASN A 6 27.79 -12.64 -11.92
CA ASN A 6 29.20 -12.96 -11.77
C ASN A 6 29.37 -14.20 -10.90
N ASP A 7 29.90 -15.29 -11.46
CA ASP A 7 30.19 -16.54 -10.71
C ASP A 7 31.60 -16.55 -10.12
N ASP A 8 32.54 -15.85 -10.73
CA ASP A 8 33.98 -16.16 -10.65
C ASP A 8 34.79 -15.20 -9.73
N GLU A 9 34.17 -14.19 -9.11
CA GLU A 9 34.90 -13.22 -8.28
C GLU A 9 34.29 -13.10 -6.89
N ASP A 10 35.03 -13.50 -5.86
CA ASP A 10 34.62 -13.38 -4.46
C ASP A 10 34.41 -11.91 -4.00
N ASP A 11 35.01 -10.94 -4.70
CA ASP A 11 34.96 -9.52 -4.39
C ASP A 11 34.00 -8.71 -5.32
N ALA A 12 33.50 -9.30 -6.41
CA ALA A 12 32.57 -8.62 -7.31
C ALA A 12 31.10 -8.81 -6.87
N PRO A 13 30.23 -7.79 -7.07
CA PRO A 13 28.81 -7.96 -6.88
C PRO A 13 28.27 -9.13 -7.71
N PHE A 14 27.42 -9.98 -7.11
CA PHE A 14 26.82 -11.11 -7.81
C PHE A 14 26.06 -10.69 -9.08
N GLU A 15 25.37 -9.56 -9.03
CA GLU A 15 24.68 -8.98 -10.19
C GLU A 15 25.64 -8.13 -11.04
N ASP A 16 25.73 -8.44 -12.33
CA ASP A 16 26.46 -7.59 -13.29
C ASP A 16 25.78 -6.22 -13.40
N ASP A 17 26.55 -5.18 -13.18
CA ASP A 17 26.09 -3.79 -13.13
C ASP A 17 26.00 -3.10 -14.50
N SER A 18 26.37 -3.80 -15.59
CA SER A 18 26.23 -3.26 -16.94
C SER A 18 24.78 -2.87 -17.26
N TYR A 19 24.62 -1.83 -18.05
CA TYR A 19 23.29 -1.35 -18.47
C TYR A 19 22.45 -2.46 -19.13
N GLU A 20 23.07 -3.29 -19.93
CA GLU A 20 22.39 -4.35 -20.67
C GLU A 20 21.99 -5.51 -19.75
N ALA A 21 22.84 -5.88 -18.78
CA ALA A 21 22.49 -6.89 -17.78
C ALA A 21 21.32 -6.41 -16.90
N LYS A 22 21.37 -5.16 -16.40
CA LYS A 22 20.26 -4.54 -15.66
C LYS A 22 18.95 -4.57 -16.46
N ARG A 23 19.00 -4.13 -17.73
CA ARG A 23 17.82 -4.12 -18.60
C ARG A 23 17.24 -5.52 -18.81
N THR A 24 18.09 -6.53 -18.96
CA THR A 24 17.64 -7.91 -19.16
C THR A 24 17.04 -8.48 -17.87
N ARG A 25 17.63 -8.20 -16.68
CA ARG A 25 17.02 -8.57 -15.40
C ARG A 25 15.66 -7.90 -15.18
N ASP A 26 15.54 -6.60 -15.50
CA ASP A 26 14.26 -5.89 -15.45
C ASP A 26 13.21 -6.53 -16.35
N GLN A 27 13.60 -6.99 -17.56
CA GLN A 27 12.71 -7.69 -18.47
C GLN A 27 12.28 -9.06 -17.92
N LEU A 28 13.19 -9.83 -17.33
CA LEU A 28 12.85 -11.10 -16.68
C LEU A 28 11.90 -10.87 -15.51
N ALA A 29 12.15 -9.84 -14.69
CA ALA A 29 11.26 -9.46 -13.59
C ALA A 29 9.85 -9.09 -14.10
N ALA A 30 9.76 -8.36 -15.22
CA ALA A 30 8.48 -8.03 -15.84
C ALA A 30 7.70 -9.28 -16.30
N TYR A 31 8.38 -10.27 -16.87
CA TYR A 31 7.76 -11.55 -17.23
C TYR A 31 7.26 -12.32 -16.00
N VAL A 32 8.03 -12.31 -14.90
CA VAL A 32 7.61 -12.93 -13.64
C VAL A 32 6.37 -12.25 -13.09
N VAL A 33 6.31 -10.91 -13.12
CA VAL A 33 5.14 -10.12 -12.70
C VAL A 33 3.92 -10.51 -13.52
N ASP A 34 4.03 -10.51 -14.85
CA ASP A 34 2.93 -10.85 -15.76
C ASP A 34 2.40 -12.27 -15.53
N LEU A 35 3.29 -13.26 -15.40
CA LEU A 35 2.91 -14.64 -15.13
C LEU A 35 2.22 -14.77 -13.76
N CYS A 36 2.76 -14.11 -12.74
CA CYS A 36 2.19 -14.13 -11.40
C CYS A 36 0.86 -13.37 -11.31
N ALA A 37 0.66 -12.32 -12.13
CA ALA A 37 -0.61 -11.59 -12.19
C ALA A 37 -1.72 -12.41 -12.85
N ARG A 38 -1.39 -13.17 -13.90
CA ARG A 38 -2.36 -14.00 -14.65
C ARG A 38 -2.61 -15.37 -14.04
N GLN A 39 -1.66 -15.87 -13.27
CA GLN A 39 -1.69 -17.21 -12.69
C GLN A 39 -1.44 -17.13 -11.18
N HIS A 40 -2.11 -17.98 -10.42
CA HIS A 40 -1.85 -18.12 -8.98
C HIS A 40 -0.61 -18.98 -8.79
N ARG A 41 0.55 -18.32 -8.62
CA ARG A 41 1.84 -18.99 -8.46
C ARG A 41 2.43 -18.78 -7.07
N THR A 42 2.96 -19.85 -6.48
CA THR A 42 3.79 -19.79 -5.27
C THR A 42 5.26 -19.58 -5.61
N HIS A 43 5.69 -20.06 -6.78
CA HIS A 43 7.03 -19.89 -7.35
C HIS A 43 7.03 -20.12 -8.86
N LEU A 44 8.11 -19.72 -9.51
CA LEU A 44 8.32 -19.86 -10.96
C LEU A 44 9.72 -20.40 -11.22
N PHE A 45 9.84 -21.19 -12.29
CA PHE A 45 11.13 -21.55 -12.87
C PHE A 45 11.31 -20.85 -14.20
N ILE A 46 12.52 -20.33 -14.45
CA ILE A 46 12.97 -19.77 -15.72
C ILE A 46 14.22 -20.52 -16.15
N VAL A 47 14.30 -20.88 -17.41
CA VAL A 47 15.53 -21.33 -18.06
C VAL A 47 16.05 -20.16 -18.88
N TYR A 48 17.14 -19.53 -18.40
CA TYR A 48 17.80 -18.43 -19.10
C TYR A 48 18.91 -18.97 -19.97
N ILE A 49 18.80 -18.75 -21.28
CA ILE A 49 19.76 -19.26 -22.28
C ILE A 49 20.44 -18.09 -22.97
N TYR A 50 21.77 -18.06 -22.95
CA TYR A 50 22.63 -17.10 -23.64
C TYR A 50 23.86 -17.84 -24.19
N TYR A 51 23.75 -18.26 -25.41
CA TYR A 51 24.70 -19.16 -26.08
C TYR A 51 26.17 -18.82 -25.83
N PRO A 52 27.03 -19.80 -25.43
CA PRO A 52 26.72 -21.24 -25.33
C PRO A 52 26.21 -21.67 -23.94
N TYR A 53 25.92 -20.73 -23.05
CA TYR A 53 25.59 -21.00 -21.65
C TYR A 53 24.10 -20.98 -21.35
N ALA A 54 23.72 -21.63 -20.23
CA ALA A 54 22.41 -21.56 -19.64
C ALA A 54 22.48 -21.48 -18.10
N ARG A 55 21.38 -20.97 -17.48
CA ARG A 55 21.14 -20.96 -16.04
C ARG A 55 19.70 -21.34 -15.73
N PHE A 56 19.47 -21.87 -14.56
CA PHE A 56 18.15 -22.04 -13.98
C PHE A 56 17.90 -20.94 -12.95
N ILE A 57 16.72 -20.33 -13.00
CA ILE A 57 16.32 -19.30 -12.04
C ILE A 57 14.98 -19.73 -11.44
N ARG A 58 14.89 -19.75 -10.11
CA ARG A 58 13.65 -19.99 -9.39
C ARG A 58 13.28 -18.75 -8.61
N PHE A 59 12.16 -18.15 -8.97
CA PHE A 59 11.58 -17.01 -8.25
C PHE A 59 10.54 -17.47 -7.24
N ASP A 60 10.58 -16.89 -6.03
CA ASP A 60 9.45 -16.82 -5.10
C ASP A 60 9.27 -15.41 -4.57
N ARG A 61 8.39 -15.18 -3.61
CA ARG A 61 8.07 -13.83 -3.13
C ARG A 61 9.14 -13.19 -2.25
N SER A 62 10.20 -13.91 -1.90
CA SER A 62 11.34 -13.41 -1.12
C SER A 62 12.56 -13.11 -1.99
N GLY A 63 12.65 -13.70 -3.19
CA GLY A 63 13.82 -13.50 -4.03
C GLY A 63 13.89 -14.46 -5.21
N ALA A 64 15.09 -14.58 -5.75
CA ALA A 64 15.43 -15.52 -6.82
C ALA A 64 16.64 -16.36 -6.43
N LEU A 65 16.56 -17.66 -6.69
CA LEU A 65 17.69 -18.59 -6.66
C LEU A 65 18.20 -18.75 -8.07
N VAL A 66 19.47 -18.47 -8.29
CA VAL A 66 20.13 -18.53 -9.60
C VAL A 66 21.17 -19.64 -9.52
N SER A 67 21.12 -20.60 -10.46
CA SER A 67 22.16 -21.62 -10.57
C SER A 67 23.46 -21.04 -11.12
N GLU A 68 24.57 -21.72 -10.87
CA GLU A 68 25.79 -21.50 -11.65
C GLU A 68 25.49 -21.67 -13.15
N ARG A 69 26.28 -20.98 -13.98
CA ARG A 69 26.22 -21.17 -15.45
C ARG A 69 26.79 -22.52 -15.84
N PHE A 70 26.30 -23.07 -16.90
CA PHE A 70 26.85 -24.28 -17.53
C PHE A 70 26.81 -24.15 -19.04
N ASP A 71 27.83 -24.66 -19.71
CA ASP A 71 27.90 -24.73 -21.17
C ASP A 71 27.05 -25.91 -21.65
N PHE A 72 25.87 -25.64 -22.20
CA PHE A 72 24.95 -26.67 -22.67
C PHE A 72 25.35 -27.25 -24.03
N THR A 73 26.34 -26.67 -24.70
CA THR A 73 26.90 -27.22 -25.96
C THR A 73 27.98 -28.27 -25.67
N ASP A 74 28.67 -28.16 -24.52
CA ASP A 74 29.60 -29.15 -24.03
C ASP A 74 28.89 -30.26 -23.23
N ASP A 75 28.03 -29.89 -22.28
CA ASP A 75 27.21 -30.83 -21.49
C ASP A 75 25.76 -30.38 -21.38
N CYS A 76 24.86 -31.00 -22.14
CA CYS A 76 23.43 -30.76 -22.10
C CYS A 76 22.70 -31.50 -20.95
N THR A 77 23.40 -32.33 -20.17
CA THR A 77 22.83 -33.14 -19.10
C THR A 77 22.03 -32.33 -18.06
N PRO A 78 22.44 -31.11 -17.63
CA PRO A 78 21.65 -30.30 -16.71
C PRO A 78 20.27 -29.94 -17.27
N LEU A 79 20.18 -29.55 -18.56
CA LEU A 79 18.90 -29.26 -19.22
C LEU A 79 18.02 -30.49 -19.31
N ILE A 80 18.55 -31.63 -19.73
CA ILE A 80 17.81 -32.88 -19.82
C ILE A 80 17.27 -33.29 -18.45
N ARG A 81 18.09 -33.21 -17.42
CA ARG A 81 17.68 -33.52 -16.03
C ARG A 81 16.60 -32.56 -15.54
N PHE A 82 16.74 -31.27 -15.81
CA PHE A 82 15.74 -30.27 -15.42
C PHE A 82 14.39 -30.58 -16.07
N PHE A 83 14.34 -30.70 -17.40
CA PHE A 83 13.08 -30.93 -18.11
C PHE A 83 12.47 -32.30 -17.79
N SER A 84 13.30 -33.35 -17.62
CA SER A 84 12.82 -34.65 -17.18
C SER A 84 12.18 -34.61 -15.79
N ARG A 85 12.77 -33.87 -14.83
CA ARG A 85 12.19 -33.68 -13.50
C ARG A 85 10.95 -32.81 -13.54
N PHE A 86 11.00 -31.69 -14.25
CA PHE A 86 9.89 -30.74 -14.39
C PHE A 86 8.66 -31.40 -15.02
N SER A 87 8.85 -32.26 -16.05
CA SER A 87 7.75 -32.99 -16.69
C SER A 87 7.02 -33.95 -15.75
N LYS A 88 7.73 -34.49 -14.73
CA LYS A 88 7.19 -35.41 -13.73
C LYS A 88 6.64 -34.71 -12.50
N MET A 89 6.89 -33.40 -12.32
CA MET A 89 6.37 -32.64 -11.19
C MET A 89 4.85 -32.52 -11.24
N THR A 90 4.22 -32.51 -10.07
CA THR A 90 2.83 -32.10 -9.90
C THR A 90 2.66 -30.63 -10.28
N GLN A 91 1.44 -30.17 -10.46
CA GLN A 91 1.17 -28.75 -10.68
C GLN A 91 1.73 -27.89 -9.53
N ALA A 92 1.53 -28.29 -8.28
CA ALA A 92 2.11 -27.62 -7.12
C ALA A 92 3.65 -27.56 -7.20
N GLY A 93 4.31 -28.65 -7.58
CA GLY A 93 5.76 -28.68 -7.78
C GLY A 93 6.24 -27.74 -8.88
N ARG A 94 5.43 -27.50 -9.91
CA ARG A 94 5.67 -26.50 -10.97
C ARG A 94 5.32 -25.07 -10.54
N GLY A 95 4.87 -24.89 -9.28
CA GLY A 95 4.56 -23.59 -8.69
C GLY A 95 3.12 -23.14 -8.77
N TYR A 96 2.17 -23.94 -9.28
CA TYR A 96 0.75 -23.60 -9.21
C TYR A 96 0.23 -23.74 -7.78
N ASN A 97 -0.58 -22.76 -7.37
CA ASN A 97 -1.17 -22.79 -6.03
C ASN A 97 -2.24 -23.91 -5.93
N PRO A 98 -2.06 -24.93 -5.07
CA PRO A 98 -2.99 -26.05 -4.99
C PRO A 98 -4.33 -25.68 -4.34
N THR A 99 -4.44 -24.52 -3.67
CA THR A 99 -5.66 -24.03 -3.02
C THR A 99 -6.51 -23.15 -3.93
N VAL A 100 -6.16 -23.07 -5.22
CA VAL A 100 -6.88 -22.30 -6.24
C VAL A 100 -7.23 -23.21 -7.40
N GLN A 101 -8.50 -23.25 -7.75
CA GLN A 101 -9.03 -24.05 -8.85
C GLN A 101 -9.84 -23.15 -9.78
N VAL A 102 -9.85 -23.45 -11.08
CA VAL A 102 -10.78 -22.81 -12.01
C VAL A 102 -12.19 -23.32 -11.68
N ALA A 103 -13.15 -22.42 -11.59
CA ALA A 103 -14.55 -22.75 -11.34
C ALA A 103 -15.15 -23.55 -12.51
N ASP A 104 -16.11 -24.43 -12.23
CA ASP A 104 -16.89 -25.10 -13.26
C ASP A 104 -17.94 -24.17 -13.91
N GLU A 105 -18.70 -24.68 -14.88
CA GLU A 105 -19.69 -23.89 -15.63
C GLU A 105 -20.79 -23.31 -14.74
N LEU A 106 -21.31 -24.09 -13.77
CA LEU A 106 -22.36 -23.65 -12.85
C LEU A 106 -21.83 -22.60 -11.88
N GLU A 107 -20.67 -22.87 -11.29
CA GLU A 107 -19.95 -21.94 -10.40
C GLU A 107 -19.64 -20.63 -11.12
N THR A 108 -19.17 -20.70 -12.37
CA THR A 108 -18.87 -19.53 -13.21
C THR A 108 -20.12 -18.70 -13.47
N LYS A 109 -21.24 -19.35 -13.82
CA LYS A 109 -22.51 -18.65 -14.03
C LYS A 109 -22.96 -17.92 -12.78
N VAL A 110 -22.99 -18.60 -11.64
CA VAL A 110 -23.40 -18.00 -10.36
C VAL A 110 -22.46 -16.86 -9.94
N ALA A 111 -21.15 -17.02 -10.13
CA ALA A 111 -20.19 -15.97 -9.84
C ALA A 111 -20.45 -14.72 -10.70
N HIS A 112 -20.68 -14.88 -12.00
CA HIS A 112 -21.00 -13.75 -12.88
C HIS A 112 -22.31 -13.05 -12.47
N GLU A 113 -23.34 -13.80 -12.12
CA GLU A 113 -24.61 -13.24 -11.67
C GLU A 113 -24.48 -12.46 -10.35
N ARG A 114 -23.67 -12.96 -9.41
CA ARG A 114 -23.59 -12.43 -8.04
C ARG A 114 -22.46 -11.40 -7.83
N LEU A 115 -21.36 -11.51 -8.55
CA LEU A 115 -20.17 -10.68 -8.35
C LEU A 115 -20.02 -9.55 -9.39
N SER A 116 -20.84 -9.50 -10.44
CA SER A 116 -20.72 -8.53 -11.54
C SER A 116 -20.78 -7.07 -11.10
N GLU A 117 -21.57 -6.76 -10.08
CA GLU A 117 -21.67 -5.41 -9.53
C GLU A 117 -20.37 -4.95 -8.85
N TRP A 118 -19.64 -5.87 -8.25
CA TRP A 118 -18.44 -5.61 -7.47
C TRP A 118 -17.13 -5.86 -8.24
N ALA A 119 -17.19 -6.68 -9.29
CA ALA A 119 -16.01 -7.02 -10.06
C ALA A 119 -15.51 -5.79 -10.83
N PRO A 120 -14.24 -5.38 -10.67
CA PRO A 120 -13.67 -4.33 -11.48
C PRO A 120 -13.65 -4.79 -12.94
N ASN A 121 -13.86 -3.84 -13.87
CA ASN A 121 -13.80 -4.16 -15.30
C ASN A 121 -12.39 -4.67 -15.64
N PRO A 122 -12.19 -5.98 -15.89
CA PRO A 122 -10.87 -6.54 -16.02
C PRO A 122 -10.24 -6.07 -17.34
N ARG A 123 -8.97 -5.68 -17.29
CA ARG A 123 -8.16 -5.42 -18.52
C ARG A 123 -8.09 -6.64 -19.44
N TYR A 124 -8.35 -7.84 -18.88
CA TYR A 124 -8.32 -9.14 -19.58
C TYR A 124 -9.49 -9.99 -19.07
N GLU A 125 -10.08 -10.79 -19.95
CA GLU A 125 -10.99 -11.85 -19.52
C GLU A 125 -10.25 -12.78 -18.55
N ARG A 126 -10.74 -12.90 -17.34
CA ARG A 126 -10.19 -13.79 -16.32
C ARG A 126 -11.21 -14.84 -15.96
N PRO A 127 -10.78 -16.08 -15.76
CA PRO A 127 -11.67 -17.12 -15.28
C PRO A 127 -12.13 -16.80 -13.86
N VAL A 128 -13.30 -17.32 -13.49
CA VAL A 128 -13.71 -17.41 -12.10
C VAL A 128 -12.85 -18.46 -11.42
N PHE A 129 -12.38 -18.14 -10.23
CA PHE A 129 -11.61 -19.07 -9.40
C PHE A 129 -12.40 -19.47 -8.18
N LYS A 130 -12.21 -20.72 -7.77
CA LYS A 130 -12.63 -21.25 -6.48
C LYS A 130 -11.40 -21.34 -5.58
N MET A 131 -11.40 -20.59 -4.48
CA MET A 131 -10.26 -20.45 -3.56
C MET A 131 -10.60 -21.06 -2.20
N GLU A 132 -9.65 -21.82 -1.64
CA GLU A 132 -9.73 -22.34 -0.29
C GLU A 132 -9.15 -21.36 0.72
N VAL A 133 -9.86 -21.16 1.83
CA VAL A 133 -9.43 -20.37 3.00
C VAL A 133 -9.40 -21.29 4.21
N HIS A 134 -8.24 -21.36 4.87
CA HIS A 134 -8.02 -22.13 6.07
C HIS A 134 -8.21 -21.23 7.30
N ASP A 135 -9.06 -21.62 8.25
CA ASP A 135 -9.28 -20.85 9.47
C ASP A 135 -8.43 -21.40 10.62
N ASP A 136 -7.48 -20.58 11.08
CA ASP A 136 -6.56 -20.97 12.15
C ASP A 136 -7.27 -21.10 13.52
N ARG A 137 -8.44 -20.45 13.72
CA ARG A 137 -9.19 -20.50 14.98
C ARG A 137 -9.71 -21.90 15.31
N GLU A 138 -10.03 -22.69 14.31
CA GLU A 138 -10.50 -24.05 14.51
C GLU A 138 -9.41 -24.98 15.07
N GLN A 139 -8.14 -24.56 15.07
CA GLN A 139 -7.01 -25.31 15.59
C GLN A 139 -6.73 -25.05 17.08
N ALA A 140 -7.17 -23.91 17.62
CA ALA A 140 -6.89 -23.48 19.00
C ALA A 140 -7.78 -24.13 20.08
N GLY A 141 -8.86 -24.77 19.72
CA GLY A 141 -9.89 -25.30 20.62
C GLY A 141 -9.69 -26.74 21.13
N GLY A 142 -8.50 -27.13 21.57
CA GLY A 142 -8.20 -28.18 22.58
C GLY A 142 -8.71 -29.61 22.43
N LYS A 143 -9.51 -29.96 21.46
CA LYS A 143 -9.85 -31.35 21.06
C LYS A 143 -9.71 -31.40 19.54
N ARG A 144 -8.66 -32.10 19.04
CA ARG A 144 -8.48 -32.35 17.61
C ARG A 144 -9.75 -33.00 17.01
N PRO A 145 -10.63 -32.27 16.35
CA PRO A 145 -11.50 -32.88 15.37
C PRO A 145 -10.68 -33.14 14.11
N ASN A 146 -11.11 -34.03 13.27
CA ASN A 146 -10.65 -34.21 11.91
C ASN A 146 -10.30 -32.85 11.31
N LYS A 147 -9.13 -32.74 10.58
CA LYS A 147 -8.66 -31.50 9.95
C LYS A 147 -9.82 -30.63 9.54
N PRO A 148 -9.92 -29.36 10.04
CA PRO A 148 -11.03 -28.49 9.69
C PRO A 148 -11.07 -28.41 8.16
N ARG A 149 -12.29 -28.52 7.60
CA ARG A 149 -12.46 -28.38 6.15
C ARG A 149 -12.20 -26.92 5.78
N PRO A 150 -11.36 -26.65 4.76
CA PRO A 150 -11.18 -25.27 4.30
C PRO A 150 -12.52 -24.75 3.77
N ARG A 151 -12.84 -23.49 4.07
CA ARG A 151 -13.96 -22.79 3.46
C ARG A 151 -13.62 -22.47 2.01
N LYS A 152 -14.60 -22.48 1.12
CA LYS A 152 -14.43 -22.27 -0.32
C LYS A 152 -15.18 -21.05 -0.78
N PHE A 153 -14.51 -20.24 -1.58
CA PHE A 153 -15.06 -18.99 -2.09
C PHE A 153 -14.89 -18.90 -3.61
N LEU A 154 -15.94 -18.51 -4.31
CA LEU A 154 -15.85 -18.06 -5.69
C LEU A 154 -15.39 -16.63 -5.72
N VAL A 155 -14.42 -16.32 -6.56
CA VAL A 155 -13.88 -14.98 -6.78
C VAL A 155 -13.77 -14.69 -8.27
N TRP A 156 -14.06 -13.45 -8.64
CA TRP A 156 -13.95 -13.01 -10.03
C TRP A 156 -13.51 -11.54 -10.10
N GLY A 157 -12.45 -11.27 -10.86
CA GLY A 157 -11.86 -9.94 -10.95
C GLY A 157 -11.14 -9.51 -9.68
N SER A 158 -9.85 -9.22 -9.76
CA SER A 158 -9.09 -8.68 -8.64
C SER A 158 -9.16 -7.15 -8.64
N PHE A 159 -9.32 -6.52 -7.49
CA PHE A 159 -9.22 -5.06 -7.34
C PHE A 159 -7.81 -4.53 -7.58
N ALA A 160 -6.78 -5.35 -7.32
CA ALA A 160 -5.39 -5.04 -7.59
C ALA A 160 -4.61 -6.31 -7.92
N ASP A 161 -3.70 -6.20 -8.87
CA ASP A 161 -2.71 -7.23 -9.18
C ASP A 161 -1.35 -6.85 -8.63
N PRO A 162 -0.55 -7.83 -8.23
CA PRO A 162 0.84 -7.58 -7.87
C PRO A 162 1.60 -7.00 -9.06
N ASP A 163 2.25 -5.87 -8.86
CA ASP A 163 3.06 -5.17 -9.84
C ASP A 163 4.57 -5.35 -9.62
N LEU A 164 4.93 -6.14 -8.60
CA LEU A 164 6.31 -6.53 -8.30
C LEU A 164 6.44 -8.06 -8.23
N PRO A 165 7.59 -8.61 -8.66
CA PRO A 165 7.83 -10.05 -8.57
C PRO A 165 8.01 -10.51 -7.11
N LEU A 166 8.52 -9.63 -6.26
CA LEU A 166 8.85 -9.87 -4.86
C LEU A 166 7.92 -9.09 -3.93
N GLY A 167 7.92 -9.44 -2.65
CA GLY A 167 7.20 -8.72 -1.62
C GLY A 167 5.82 -9.28 -1.30
N ARG A 168 4.91 -8.41 -0.86
CA ARG A 168 3.59 -8.81 -0.34
C ARG A 168 2.67 -9.44 -1.39
N ALA A 169 2.76 -9.01 -2.63
CA ALA A 169 1.92 -9.48 -3.73
C ALA A 169 0.42 -9.54 -3.37
N THR A 170 -0.07 -8.49 -2.71
CA THR A 170 -1.44 -8.39 -2.22
C THR A 170 -2.45 -8.45 -3.37
N ARG A 171 -3.52 -9.22 -3.18
CA ARG A 171 -4.70 -9.25 -4.03
C ARG A 171 -5.96 -9.18 -3.19
N GLY A 172 -6.97 -8.53 -3.72
CA GLY A 172 -8.29 -8.42 -3.11
C GLY A 172 -9.39 -8.77 -4.11
N TYR A 173 -10.41 -9.49 -3.66
CA TYR A 173 -11.50 -9.98 -4.50
C TYR A 173 -12.84 -9.80 -3.82
N PRO A 174 -13.90 -9.44 -4.58
CA PRO A 174 -15.25 -9.76 -4.15
C PRO A 174 -15.40 -11.29 -4.14
N ALA A 175 -15.99 -11.83 -3.09
CA ALA A 175 -16.04 -13.28 -2.85
C ALA A 175 -17.42 -13.75 -2.42
N LEU A 176 -17.85 -14.89 -2.97
CA LEU A 176 -19.07 -15.59 -2.59
C LEU A 176 -18.70 -16.95 -1.97
N GLU A 177 -19.17 -17.22 -0.76
CA GLU A 177 -18.93 -18.52 -0.12
C GLU A 177 -19.74 -19.64 -0.77
N VAL A 178 -19.05 -20.76 -1.04
CA VAL A 178 -19.63 -21.98 -1.64
C VAL A 178 -19.08 -23.25 -0.97
N THR A 179 -18.84 -23.19 0.33
CA THR A 179 -18.21 -24.29 1.10
C THR A 179 -18.95 -25.62 0.95
N ASP A 180 -20.28 -25.57 0.94
CA ASP A 180 -21.16 -26.76 0.80
C ASP A 180 -21.66 -26.98 -0.64
N GLY A 181 -21.06 -26.32 -1.63
CA GLY A 181 -21.46 -26.34 -3.03
C GLY A 181 -22.30 -25.12 -3.41
N VAL A 182 -22.23 -24.74 -4.68
CA VAL A 182 -22.91 -23.54 -5.19
C VAL A 182 -24.45 -23.69 -5.18
N GLU A 183 -24.94 -24.91 -5.34
CA GLU A 183 -26.37 -25.26 -5.29
C GLU A 183 -26.97 -25.08 -3.89
N ASN A 184 -26.15 -25.14 -2.85
CA ASN A 184 -26.55 -24.97 -1.45
C ASN A 184 -26.32 -23.55 -0.93
N ALA A 185 -25.66 -22.69 -1.73
CA ALA A 185 -25.41 -21.30 -1.33
C ALA A 185 -26.75 -20.52 -1.29
N PRO A 186 -27.08 -19.83 -0.18
CA PRO A 186 -28.28 -19.00 -0.11
C PRO A 186 -28.27 -17.95 -1.23
N LYS A 187 -29.44 -17.70 -1.84
CA LYS A 187 -29.58 -16.70 -2.91
C LYS A 187 -29.21 -15.29 -2.45
N ASP A 188 -29.38 -15.01 -1.18
CA ASP A 188 -29.10 -13.76 -0.48
C ASP A 188 -27.77 -13.80 0.33
N ALA A 189 -26.96 -14.85 0.13
CA ALA A 189 -25.65 -14.92 0.78
C ALA A 189 -24.85 -13.62 0.56
N PRO A 190 -24.21 -13.04 1.58
CA PRO A 190 -23.50 -11.77 1.44
C PRO A 190 -22.31 -11.94 0.52
N ILE A 191 -22.04 -10.91 -0.27
CA ILE A 191 -20.75 -10.77 -0.95
C ILE A 191 -19.76 -10.22 0.07
N MET A 192 -18.62 -10.87 0.20
CA MET A 192 -17.57 -10.58 1.14
C MET A 192 -16.30 -10.16 0.41
N PHE A 193 -15.29 -9.68 1.15
CA PHE A 193 -13.99 -9.33 0.58
C PHE A 193 -12.94 -10.37 1.00
N LEU A 194 -12.31 -11.02 0.02
CA LEU A 194 -11.20 -11.94 0.21
C LEU A 194 -9.89 -11.23 -0.10
N LYS A 195 -8.97 -11.21 0.88
CA LYS A 195 -7.60 -10.69 0.72
C LYS A 195 -6.60 -11.82 0.83
N GLU A 196 -5.63 -11.84 -0.09
CA GLU A 196 -4.46 -12.72 0.00
C GLU A 196 -3.16 -11.93 -0.13
N GLN A 197 -2.14 -12.34 0.61
CA GLN A 197 -0.83 -11.69 0.58
C GLN A 197 0.29 -12.60 1.10
N TRP A 198 1.53 -12.27 0.72
CA TRP A 198 2.73 -12.89 1.26
C TRP A 198 3.34 -11.98 2.32
N ARG A 199 3.19 -12.36 3.57
CA ARG A 199 3.63 -11.59 4.73
C ARG A 199 4.89 -12.17 5.33
N SER A 200 5.84 -11.30 5.76
CA SER A 200 7.00 -11.74 6.54
C SER A 200 6.55 -12.49 7.80
N THR A 201 7.16 -13.64 8.04
CA THR A 201 6.88 -14.44 9.24
C THR A 201 7.40 -13.78 10.54
N ALA A 202 8.33 -12.83 10.42
CA ALA A 202 8.85 -12.06 11.54
C ALA A 202 7.89 -10.94 11.99
N LEU A 203 6.89 -10.56 11.17
CA LEU A 203 5.95 -9.49 11.49
C LEU A 203 4.60 -10.06 11.92
N ARG A 204 3.90 -9.32 12.79
CA ARG A 204 2.54 -9.68 13.18
C ARG A 204 1.63 -9.71 11.95
N GLN A 205 0.81 -10.74 11.84
CA GLN A 205 -0.10 -10.89 10.70
C GLN A 205 -1.30 -9.96 10.83
N GLU A 206 -1.77 -9.38 9.70
CA GLU A 206 -2.96 -8.52 9.69
C GLU A 206 -4.20 -9.23 10.24
N ILE A 207 -4.33 -10.53 9.98
CA ILE A 207 -5.43 -11.33 10.50
C ILE A 207 -5.47 -11.36 12.04
N ASP A 208 -4.32 -11.39 12.72
CA ASP A 208 -4.24 -11.39 14.18
C ASP A 208 -4.55 -10.00 14.74
N ILE A 209 -4.23 -8.95 13.98
CA ILE A 209 -4.61 -7.58 14.31
C ILE A 209 -6.13 -7.42 14.21
N LEU A 210 -6.74 -7.88 13.12
CA LEU A 210 -8.20 -7.81 12.94
C LEU A 210 -8.96 -8.62 14.00
N ARG A 211 -8.43 -9.79 14.41
CA ARG A 211 -8.99 -10.54 15.54
C ARG A 211 -9.03 -9.72 16.81
N ASP A 212 -7.89 -9.14 17.20
CA ASP A 212 -7.83 -8.30 18.40
C ASP A 212 -8.79 -7.12 18.34
N LEU A 213 -8.89 -6.46 17.18
CA LEU A 213 -9.80 -5.33 16.99
C LEU A 213 -11.27 -5.76 17.13
N ASN A 214 -11.65 -6.87 16.48
CA ASN A 214 -13.02 -7.39 16.55
C ASN A 214 -13.36 -7.90 17.96
N ASP A 215 -12.47 -8.66 18.61
CA ASP A 215 -12.68 -9.18 19.97
C ASP A 215 -12.82 -8.06 21.00
N LYS A 216 -12.17 -6.92 20.79
CA LYS A 216 -12.26 -5.72 21.63
C LYS A 216 -13.43 -4.78 21.25
N GLY A 217 -14.20 -5.13 20.22
CA GLY A 217 -15.31 -4.31 19.75
C GLY A 217 -14.90 -2.93 19.26
N VAL A 218 -13.78 -2.85 18.52
CA VAL A 218 -13.41 -1.63 17.79
C VAL A 218 -14.37 -1.48 16.61
N GLU A 219 -15.01 -0.32 16.50
CA GLU A 219 -15.97 -0.02 15.43
C GLU A 219 -15.25 0.49 14.16
N HIS A 220 -15.93 0.42 13.02
CA HIS A 220 -15.44 0.93 11.72
C HIS A 220 -14.11 0.32 11.26
N VAL A 221 -13.87 -0.93 11.62
CA VAL A 221 -12.76 -1.78 11.16
C VAL A 221 -13.33 -3.04 10.49
N PRO A 222 -12.59 -3.71 9.58
CA PRO A 222 -13.10 -4.90 8.90
C PRO A 222 -13.51 -6.01 9.88
N THR A 223 -14.68 -6.61 9.62
CA THR A 223 -15.19 -7.76 10.40
C THR A 223 -14.60 -9.05 9.83
N LEU A 224 -13.66 -9.66 10.54
CA LEU A 224 -13.02 -10.89 10.13
C LEU A 224 -13.97 -12.08 10.20
N ILE A 225 -14.19 -12.73 9.08
CA ILE A 225 -15.04 -13.92 8.96
C ILE A 225 -14.24 -15.21 9.16
N CYS A 226 -13.14 -15.36 8.44
CA CYS A 226 -12.23 -16.51 8.55
C CYS A 226 -10.88 -16.19 7.92
N GLY A 227 -9.86 -16.98 8.22
CA GLY A 227 -8.59 -16.88 7.53
C GLY A 227 -7.41 -17.42 8.34
N GLY A 228 -6.26 -17.49 7.67
CA GLY A 228 -5.03 -18.00 8.23
C GLY A 228 -3.93 -18.17 7.19
N VAL A 229 -2.83 -18.78 7.63
CA VAL A 229 -1.71 -19.14 6.79
C VAL A 229 -2.06 -20.37 5.95
N LEU A 230 -1.80 -20.31 4.64
CA LEU A 230 -2.02 -21.45 3.75
C LEU A 230 -0.97 -22.54 3.99
N PRO A 231 -1.39 -23.79 4.24
CA PRO A 231 -0.46 -24.86 4.61
C PRO A 231 0.62 -25.11 3.56
N GLY A 232 1.88 -25.14 3.99
CA GLY A 232 3.03 -25.43 3.13
C GLY A 232 3.40 -24.33 2.13
N GLN A 233 2.75 -23.17 2.21
CA GLN A 233 3.04 -22.04 1.33
C GLN A 233 3.92 -21.00 2.04
N VAL A 234 5.21 -21.30 2.11
CA VAL A 234 6.26 -20.43 2.66
C VAL A 234 7.35 -20.30 1.60
N THR A 235 7.95 -19.11 1.50
CA THR A 235 9.07 -18.88 0.58
C THR A 235 10.29 -19.70 0.98
N GLN A 236 11.08 -20.11 0.00
CA GLN A 236 12.24 -20.98 0.22
C GLN A 236 13.57 -20.29 -0.09
N THR A 237 13.55 -19.12 -0.74
CA THR A 237 14.77 -18.43 -1.17
C THR A 237 15.72 -18.18 -0.01
N GLY A 238 15.22 -17.77 1.16
CA GLY A 238 16.04 -17.52 2.36
C GLY A 238 16.78 -18.76 2.88
N LEU A 239 16.28 -19.99 2.62
CA LEU A 239 16.93 -21.24 3.04
C LEU A 239 18.25 -21.49 2.30
N TYR A 240 18.44 -20.86 1.15
CA TYR A 240 19.60 -21.04 0.29
C TYR A 240 20.45 -19.77 0.16
N ALA A 241 20.19 -18.77 1.03
CA ALA A 241 21.05 -17.59 1.10
C ALA A 241 22.47 -18.03 1.48
N THR A 242 23.47 -17.63 0.69
CA THR A 242 24.83 -18.12 0.83
C THR A 242 25.60 -17.47 1.96
N GLY A 243 25.04 -16.44 2.60
CA GLY A 243 25.70 -15.70 3.69
C GLY A 243 26.97 -14.96 3.24
N ARG A 244 27.06 -14.58 1.96
CA ARG A 244 28.14 -13.73 1.46
C ARG A 244 28.17 -12.42 2.26
N SER A 245 29.37 -11.95 2.58
CA SER A 245 29.56 -10.71 3.34
C SER A 245 28.85 -9.54 2.66
N GLY A 246 27.88 -8.90 3.37
CA GLY A 246 27.08 -7.80 2.84
C GLY A 246 25.72 -8.18 2.28
N GLU A 247 25.38 -9.47 2.18
CA GLU A 247 24.00 -9.89 1.85
C GLU A 247 23.04 -9.56 3.00
N LYS A 248 21.94 -8.87 2.69
CA LYS A 248 20.86 -8.65 3.65
C LYS A 248 20.13 -9.96 3.89
N GLU A 249 19.71 -10.17 5.14
CA GLU A 249 18.89 -11.31 5.50
C GLU A 249 17.60 -11.31 4.65
N ILE A 250 17.39 -12.41 3.91
CA ILE A 250 16.21 -12.57 3.07
C ILE A 250 15.04 -12.98 3.97
N ALA A 251 14.07 -12.07 4.12
CA ALA A 251 12.90 -12.31 4.95
C ALA A 251 12.06 -13.47 4.41
N GLU A 252 11.83 -14.48 5.26
CA GLU A 252 10.87 -15.54 4.99
C GLU A 252 9.45 -14.96 4.94
N ARG A 253 8.63 -15.41 3.99
CA ARG A 253 7.24 -14.99 3.84
C ARG A 253 6.31 -16.19 3.81
N ALA A 254 5.20 -16.07 4.52
CA ALA A 254 4.10 -17.02 4.46
C ALA A 254 2.94 -16.46 3.64
N HIS A 255 2.25 -17.33 2.90
CA HIS A 255 1.04 -16.95 2.16
C HIS A 255 -0.17 -16.95 3.11
N VAL A 256 -0.76 -15.78 3.31
CA VAL A 256 -1.92 -15.58 4.17
C VAL A 256 -3.13 -15.28 3.30
N ARG A 257 -4.27 -15.86 3.64
CA ARG A 257 -5.56 -15.57 3.00
C ARG A 257 -6.65 -15.47 4.06
N PHE A 258 -7.47 -14.41 3.97
CA PHE A 258 -8.57 -14.19 4.88
C PHE A 258 -9.75 -13.51 4.20
N VAL A 259 -10.91 -13.57 4.84
CA VAL A 259 -12.15 -12.99 4.37
C VAL A 259 -12.72 -12.08 5.44
N VAL A 260 -13.11 -10.87 5.02
CA VAL A 260 -13.87 -9.92 5.84
C VAL A 260 -15.25 -9.71 5.25
N LEU A 261 -16.19 -9.30 6.10
CA LEU A 261 -17.60 -9.17 5.73
C LEU A 261 -17.84 -8.05 4.72
N GLU A 262 -17.18 -6.91 4.92
CA GLU A 262 -17.51 -5.67 4.22
C GLU A 262 -16.84 -5.62 2.85
N VAL A 263 -17.64 -5.29 1.85
CA VAL A 263 -17.20 -4.85 0.52
C VAL A 263 -17.62 -3.40 0.35
N GLY A 264 -16.65 -2.52 0.14
CA GLY A 264 -16.91 -1.09 0.02
C GLY A 264 -16.42 -0.51 -1.32
N ARG A 265 -16.84 0.71 -1.60
CA ARG A 265 -16.35 1.50 -2.73
C ARG A 265 -15.14 2.35 -2.28
N PRO A 266 -14.16 2.58 -3.14
CA PRO A 266 -13.06 3.51 -2.87
C PRO A 266 -13.59 4.91 -2.49
N LEU A 267 -12.86 5.62 -1.61
CA LEU A 267 -13.29 6.94 -1.10
C LEU A 267 -13.54 7.94 -2.25
N GLU A 268 -12.76 7.91 -3.33
CA GLU A 268 -12.97 8.80 -4.49
C GLU A 268 -14.31 8.59 -5.23
N ARG A 269 -15.04 7.51 -4.92
CA ARG A 269 -16.35 7.22 -5.49
C ARG A 269 -17.51 7.84 -4.70
N PHE A 270 -17.23 8.73 -3.74
CA PHE A 270 -18.28 9.44 -3.03
C PHE A 270 -19.19 10.23 -3.98
N SER A 271 -20.47 10.40 -3.62
CA SER A 271 -21.46 11.15 -4.40
C SER A 271 -21.60 12.59 -3.94
N SER A 272 -21.34 12.87 -2.67
CA SER A 272 -21.43 14.22 -2.08
C SER A 272 -20.35 14.43 -1.03
N SER A 273 -20.03 15.69 -0.75
CA SER A 273 -19.09 16.05 0.31
C SER A 273 -19.50 15.47 1.67
N LYS A 274 -20.80 15.39 1.95
CA LYS A 274 -21.33 14.78 3.19
C LYS A 274 -21.00 13.31 3.28
N GLU A 275 -21.16 12.55 2.19
CA GLU A 275 -20.82 11.11 2.14
C GLU A 275 -19.31 10.91 2.39
N MET A 276 -18.46 11.67 1.70
CA MET A 276 -17.01 11.63 1.91
C MET A 276 -16.66 11.94 3.37
N PHE A 277 -17.16 13.05 3.89
CA PHE A 277 -16.84 13.49 5.24
C PHE A 277 -17.32 12.52 6.32
N LYS A 278 -18.54 11.98 6.17
CA LYS A 278 -19.09 10.95 7.06
C LYS A 278 -18.25 9.69 7.03
N ALA A 279 -17.81 9.25 5.84
CA ALA A 279 -16.96 8.06 5.72
C ALA A 279 -15.59 8.27 6.38
N VAL A 280 -15.00 9.45 6.26
CA VAL A 280 -13.74 9.78 6.95
C VAL A 280 -13.95 9.86 8.46
N TYR A 281 -15.07 10.42 8.93
CA TYR A 281 -15.39 10.43 10.36
C TYR A 281 -15.58 9.03 10.92
N ASP A 282 -16.27 8.13 10.20
CA ASP A 282 -16.46 6.75 10.65
C ASP A 282 -15.11 6.01 10.70
N ALA A 283 -14.28 6.18 9.67
CA ALA A 283 -12.91 5.65 9.68
C ALA A 283 -12.07 6.20 10.86
N PHE A 284 -12.27 7.49 11.21
CA PHE A 284 -11.64 8.10 12.39
C PHE A 284 -12.06 7.37 13.69
N GLN A 285 -13.30 6.86 13.80
CA GLN A 285 -13.68 6.07 14.97
C GLN A 285 -12.84 4.78 15.14
N GLY A 286 -12.24 4.27 14.06
CA GLY A 286 -11.28 3.16 14.12
C GLY A 286 -10.03 3.46 14.98
N ILE A 287 -9.74 4.74 15.27
CA ILE A 287 -8.66 5.14 16.19
C ILE A 287 -8.89 4.65 17.63
N GLN A 288 -10.13 4.24 17.99
CA GLN A 288 -10.37 3.52 19.24
C GLN A 288 -9.48 2.27 19.41
N ALA A 289 -8.87 1.78 18.32
CA ALA A 289 -7.85 0.74 18.36
C ALA A 289 -6.67 1.09 19.28
N PHE A 290 -6.28 2.38 19.36
CA PHE A 290 -5.25 2.82 20.30
C PHE A 290 -5.71 2.63 21.76
N GLU A 291 -6.90 3.09 22.11
CA GLU A 291 -7.42 3.00 23.48
C GLU A 291 -7.72 1.54 23.90
N LYS A 292 -8.34 0.77 23.02
CA LYS A 292 -8.79 -0.60 23.31
C LYS A 292 -7.69 -1.65 23.17
N CYS A 293 -6.78 -1.46 22.23
CA CYS A 293 -5.79 -2.46 21.83
C CYS A 293 -4.34 -1.99 21.92
N ASN A 294 -4.08 -0.72 22.24
CA ASN A 294 -2.76 -0.07 22.16
C ASN A 294 -2.13 -0.19 20.75
N LEU A 295 -2.97 -0.11 19.70
CA LEU A 295 -2.57 -0.23 18.30
C LEU A 295 -2.66 1.11 17.58
N LEU A 296 -1.63 1.42 16.80
CA LEU A 296 -1.58 2.51 15.82
C LEU A 296 -1.81 1.92 14.42
N HIS A 297 -2.55 2.64 13.57
CA HIS A 297 -2.77 2.20 12.19
C HIS A 297 -1.51 2.39 11.32
N ARG A 298 -0.86 3.54 11.42
CA ARG A 298 0.40 3.92 10.78
C ARG A 298 0.35 4.15 9.26
N ASP A 299 -0.81 3.97 8.65
CA ASP A 299 -1.03 4.26 7.22
C ASP A 299 -2.47 4.76 6.95
N VAL A 300 -2.90 5.77 7.70
CA VAL A 300 -4.16 6.46 7.43
C VAL A 300 -4.05 7.24 6.12
N SER A 301 -4.82 6.81 5.12
CA SER A 301 -4.82 7.41 3.77
C SER A 301 -6.21 7.27 3.14
N GLY A 302 -6.49 8.06 2.11
CA GLY A 302 -7.75 7.93 1.39
C GLY A 302 -7.93 6.59 0.69
N GLY A 303 -6.82 5.92 0.30
CA GLY A 303 -6.84 4.57 -0.25
C GLY A 303 -7.24 3.49 0.77
N ASN A 304 -7.10 3.79 2.07
CA ASN A 304 -7.42 2.90 3.18
C ASN A 304 -8.75 3.25 3.86
N ILE A 305 -9.59 4.09 3.22
CA ILE A 305 -10.95 4.38 3.66
C ILE A 305 -11.93 3.93 2.58
N LEU A 306 -12.87 3.05 2.94
CA LEU A 306 -13.92 2.60 2.06
C LEU A 306 -15.25 3.29 2.39
N LEU A 307 -16.02 3.56 1.34
CA LEU A 307 -17.42 3.95 1.43
C LEU A 307 -18.28 2.69 1.55
N LEU A 308 -19.06 2.61 2.61
CA LEU A 308 -20.14 1.64 2.80
C LEU A 308 -21.50 2.31 2.52
N SER A 309 -22.57 1.50 2.44
CA SER A 309 -23.94 2.01 2.23
C SER A 309 -24.40 3.00 3.30
N ASN A 310 -23.84 2.92 4.50
CA ASN A 310 -24.26 3.72 5.67
C ASN A 310 -23.10 4.40 6.39
N GLY A 311 -21.93 4.56 5.73
CA GLY A 311 -20.80 5.23 6.35
C GLY A 311 -19.45 4.82 5.78
N GLY A 312 -18.42 4.77 6.63
CA GLY A 312 -17.04 4.49 6.26
C GLY A 312 -16.38 3.38 7.07
N LEU A 313 -15.31 2.85 6.53
CA LEU A 313 -14.51 1.76 7.11
C LEU A 313 -13.02 2.04 6.93
N LEU A 314 -12.23 1.93 8.00
CA LEU A 314 -10.76 2.01 7.94
C LEU A 314 -10.17 0.62 7.71
N ILE A 315 -9.52 0.42 6.58
CA ILE A 315 -8.98 -0.87 6.13
C ILE A 315 -7.46 -0.87 6.06
N ASP A 316 -6.88 -2.03 5.74
CA ASP A 316 -5.44 -2.28 5.56
C ASP A 316 -4.61 -2.04 6.85
N TRP A 317 -4.91 -2.83 7.86
CA TRP A 317 -4.21 -2.85 9.16
C TRP A 317 -2.85 -3.57 9.10
N ASP A 318 -2.35 -3.80 7.88
CA ASP A 318 -1.10 -4.53 7.64
C ASP A 318 0.14 -3.85 8.26
N MET A 319 0.12 -2.52 8.34
CA MET A 319 1.20 -1.72 8.93
C MET A 319 0.99 -1.43 10.42
N ALA A 320 -0.15 -1.86 10.98
CA ALA A 320 -0.47 -1.54 12.37
C ALA A 320 0.50 -2.22 13.36
N ALA A 321 0.87 -1.48 14.39
CA ALA A 321 1.81 -1.92 15.42
C ALA A 321 1.40 -1.42 16.80
N LYS A 322 1.93 -2.07 17.85
CA LYS A 322 1.77 -1.58 19.24
C LYS A 322 2.47 -0.25 19.41
N ALA A 323 1.82 0.68 20.10
CA ALA A 323 2.38 2.03 20.34
C ALA A 323 3.64 2.02 21.23
N ASP A 324 3.80 0.99 22.06
CA ASP A 324 4.95 0.74 22.94
C ASP A 324 5.89 -0.37 22.43
N GLY A 325 5.69 -0.84 21.17
CA GLY A 325 6.49 -1.91 20.57
C GLY A 325 7.87 -1.45 20.10
N GLU A 326 8.82 -2.38 20.02
CA GLU A 326 10.18 -2.14 19.51
C GLU A 326 10.24 -1.97 17.98
N GLU A 327 9.14 -2.18 17.25
CA GLU A 327 9.04 -2.11 15.79
C GLU A 327 9.05 -0.67 15.23
N HIS A 328 9.52 0.30 16.00
CA HIS A 328 9.45 1.74 15.69
C HIS A 328 10.52 2.24 14.69
N GLY A 329 11.39 1.36 14.18
CA GLY A 329 12.59 1.77 13.43
C GLY A 329 12.37 2.25 11.99
N THR A 330 11.17 2.08 11.40
CA THR A 330 10.93 2.47 10.00
C THR A 330 9.75 3.43 9.90
N THR A 331 10.00 4.62 9.31
CA THR A 331 8.92 5.52 8.90
C THR A 331 8.08 4.81 7.83
N SER A 332 6.81 4.57 8.13
CA SER A 332 5.86 3.87 7.25
C SER A 332 4.62 4.72 7.04
N GLY A 333 3.92 4.48 5.94
CA GLY A 333 2.69 5.15 5.59
C GLY A 333 2.72 5.77 4.18
N THR A 334 1.58 6.28 3.74
CA THR A 334 1.42 6.97 2.47
C THR A 334 1.92 8.40 2.60
N TRP A 335 3.00 8.75 1.87
CA TRP A 335 3.71 10.03 1.98
C TRP A 335 2.79 11.25 2.03
N ASP A 336 1.81 11.30 1.13
CA ASP A 336 0.88 12.41 0.98
C ASP A 336 0.09 12.71 2.26
N PHE A 337 -0.13 11.72 3.10
CA PHE A 337 -0.97 11.81 4.30
C PHE A 337 -0.20 11.70 5.62
N MET A 338 1.12 11.42 5.59
CA MET A 338 1.94 11.41 6.81
C MET A 338 1.89 12.75 7.54
N SER A 339 2.04 12.70 8.87
CA SER A 339 2.13 13.89 9.72
C SER A 339 3.37 14.74 9.43
N ILE A 340 3.34 16.00 9.86
CA ILE A 340 4.47 16.93 9.77
C ILE A 340 5.70 16.37 10.49
N ASP A 341 5.52 15.79 11.67
CA ASP A 341 6.63 15.24 12.47
C ASP A 341 7.31 14.06 11.77
N LEU A 342 6.55 13.14 11.19
CA LEU A 342 7.08 11.97 10.46
C LEU A 342 7.79 12.36 9.16
N LEU A 343 7.27 13.36 8.44
CA LEU A 343 7.90 13.87 7.21
C LEU A 343 9.16 14.70 7.48
N GLY A 344 9.21 15.38 8.63
CA GLY A 344 10.33 16.26 8.98
C GLY A 344 11.54 15.54 9.56
N SER A 345 11.39 14.31 10.08
CA SER A 345 12.46 13.57 10.75
C SER A 345 12.30 12.07 10.57
N THR A 346 13.30 11.45 9.95
CA THR A 346 13.34 9.99 9.81
C THR A 346 13.63 9.30 11.16
N GLY A 347 13.03 8.14 11.37
CA GLY A 347 13.28 7.32 12.56
C GLY A 347 12.56 7.76 13.85
N LEU A 348 11.65 8.73 13.78
CA LEU A 348 10.78 9.04 14.92
C LEU A 348 9.76 7.91 15.12
N PRO A 349 9.46 7.56 16.40
CA PRO A 349 8.40 6.62 16.71
C PRO A 349 7.04 7.22 16.29
N HIS A 350 6.24 6.42 15.60
CA HIS A 350 4.87 6.78 15.23
C HIS A 350 3.99 6.92 16.49
N LYS A 351 3.15 7.93 16.53
CA LYS A 351 2.25 8.24 17.65
C LYS A 351 0.80 8.28 17.14
N VAL A 352 -0.16 8.16 18.05
CA VAL A 352 -1.58 8.32 17.69
C VAL A 352 -1.86 9.72 17.11
N SER A 353 -1.13 10.75 17.52
CA SER A 353 -1.25 12.10 16.93
C SER A 353 -0.93 12.15 15.44
N ASP A 354 -0.08 11.25 14.96
CA ASP A 354 0.26 11.17 13.53
C ASP A 354 -0.89 10.58 12.72
N ASP A 355 -1.52 9.51 13.23
CA ASP A 355 -2.74 8.95 12.62
C ASP A 355 -3.89 9.98 12.66
N LEU A 356 -4.06 10.71 13.76
CA LEU A 356 -5.08 11.77 13.87
C LEU A 356 -4.86 12.88 12.84
N GLU A 357 -3.62 13.36 12.69
CA GLU A 357 -3.28 14.41 11.73
C GLU A 357 -3.55 13.96 10.29
N SER A 358 -3.29 12.70 9.98
CA SER A 358 -3.51 12.13 8.64
C SER A 358 -4.96 12.26 8.16
N PHE A 359 -5.96 12.19 9.05
CA PHE A 359 -7.37 12.38 8.68
C PHE A 359 -7.66 13.80 8.16
N LEU A 360 -7.02 14.83 8.72
CA LEU A 360 -7.13 16.18 8.16
C LEU A 360 -6.61 16.21 6.71
N TRP A 361 -5.43 15.63 6.49
CA TRP A 361 -4.82 15.63 5.15
C TRP A 361 -5.65 14.85 4.15
N VAL A 362 -6.31 13.77 4.55
CA VAL A 362 -7.27 13.05 3.70
C VAL A 362 -8.45 13.96 3.33
N VAL A 363 -9.10 14.59 4.31
CA VAL A 363 -10.24 15.47 4.05
C VAL A 363 -9.85 16.65 3.14
N LEU A 364 -8.70 17.26 3.42
CA LEU A 364 -8.21 18.40 2.62
C LEU A 364 -7.88 17.98 1.18
N TYR A 365 -7.18 16.85 0.99
CA TYR A 365 -6.79 16.33 -0.32
C TYR A 365 -7.99 16.04 -1.22
N TYR A 366 -8.96 15.27 -0.69
CA TYR A 366 -10.17 14.93 -1.44
C TYR A 366 -11.08 16.13 -1.66
N GLY A 367 -11.16 17.05 -0.68
CA GLY A 367 -11.85 18.32 -0.84
C GLY A 367 -11.28 19.15 -1.99
N LEU A 368 -9.96 19.33 -2.03
CA LEU A 368 -9.28 20.09 -3.08
C LEU A 368 -9.45 19.44 -4.47
N LEU A 369 -9.40 18.12 -4.56
CA LEU A 369 -9.50 17.43 -5.84
C LEU A 369 -10.92 17.37 -6.42
N TYR A 370 -11.94 17.23 -5.57
CA TYR A 370 -13.28 16.82 -6.02
C TYR A 370 -14.40 17.78 -5.65
N LEU A 371 -14.14 18.83 -4.86
CA LEU A 371 -15.18 19.78 -4.44
C LEU A 371 -14.89 21.18 -4.98
N PRO A 372 -15.94 22.00 -5.22
CA PRO A 372 -15.73 23.36 -5.65
C PRO A 372 -15.06 24.21 -4.57
N HIS A 373 -14.03 24.97 -4.93
CA HIS A 373 -13.30 25.87 -4.05
C HIS A 373 -12.65 27.04 -4.82
N ASN A 374 -12.18 28.06 -4.09
CA ASN A 374 -11.64 29.31 -4.66
C ASN A 374 -10.14 29.24 -5.04
N LYS A 375 -9.49 28.06 -5.01
CA LYS A 375 -8.05 27.87 -5.28
C LYS A 375 -7.77 26.96 -6.49
N VAL A 376 -8.70 26.84 -7.43
CA VAL A 376 -8.55 25.92 -8.58
C VAL A 376 -7.35 26.30 -9.44
N ASP A 377 -7.09 27.59 -9.67
CA ASP A 377 -5.96 28.08 -10.48
C ASP A 377 -4.58 27.78 -9.87
N GLU A 378 -4.53 27.53 -8.56
CA GLU A 378 -3.30 27.22 -7.82
C GLU A 378 -3.21 25.74 -7.42
N LEU A 379 -4.22 24.93 -7.77
CA LEU A 379 -4.43 23.60 -7.21
C LEU A 379 -3.24 22.68 -7.41
N GLU A 380 -2.68 22.59 -8.62
CA GLU A 380 -1.52 21.74 -8.92
C GLU A 380 -0.32 22.09 -8.02
N LYS A 381 -0.05 23.38 -7.82
CA LYS A 381 1.03 23.84 -6.94
C LYS A 381 0.75 23.52 -5.47
N ILE A 382 -0.52 23.66 -5.03
CA ILE A 382 -0.94 23.34 -3.67
C ILE A 382 -0.74 21.84 -3.40
N ILE A 383 -1.18 20.97 -4.32
CA ILE A 383 -0.98 19.52 -4.21
C ILE A 383 0.50 19.20 -4.16
N HIS A 384 1.29 19.76 -5.06
CA HIS A 384 2.73 19.50 -5.09
C HIS A 384 3.44 19.91 -3.79
N VAL A 385 3.14 21.11 -3.25
CA VAL A 385 3.83 21.65 -2.07
C VAL A 385 3.35 20.98 -0.77
N ILE A 386 2.05 20.73 -0.62
CA ILE A 386 1.51 20.18 0.64
C ILE A 386 1.64 18.66 0.70
N PHE A 387 1.41 17.96 -0.41
CA PHE A 387 1.27 16.50 -0.40
C PHE A 387 2.44 15.77 -1.05
N GLU A 388 3.08 16.36 -2.08
CA GLU A 388 4.12 15.67 -2.87
C GLU A 388 5.53 16.22 -2.62
N GLU A 389 5.68 17.20 -1.72
CA GLU A 389 6.98 17.78 -1.40
C GLU A 389 7.96 16.70 -0.93
N TYR A 390 9.09 16.63 -1.64
CA TYR A 390 10.13 15.64 -1.37
C TYR A 390 11.50 16.26 -1.58
N THR A 391 12.31 16.33 -0.52
CA THR A 391 13.72 16.74 -0.58
C THR A 391 14.61 15.55 -0.25
N ASN A 392 15.66 15.37 -1.02
CA ASN A 392 16.60 14.26 -0.87
C ASN A 392 18.02 14.78 -0.69
N TYR A 393 18.37 15.15 0.53
CA TYR A 393 19.74 15.47 0.95
C TYR A 393 20.22 14.41 1.96
N GLY A 394 20.40 13.15 1.47
CA GLY A 394 20.85 12.02 2.29
C GLY A 394 19.70 11.27 3.02
N GLU A 395 18.67 11.96 3.45
CA GLU A 395 17.45 11.37 4.03
C GLU A 395 16.21 11.97 3.38
N ALA A 396 15.17 11.15 3.16
CA ALA A 396 13.90 11.64 2.63
C ALA A 396 13.24 12.58 3.65
N LYS A 397 13.01 13.83 3.29
CA LYS A 397 12.36 14.84 4.15
C LYS A 397 11.29 15.59 3.36
N GLY A 398 10.24 15.98 4.05
CA GLY A 398 9.14 16.77 3.51
C GLY A 398 8.35 17.47 4.62
N GLY A 399 7.11 17.82 4.33
CA GLY A 399 6.19 18.37 5.31
C GLY A 399 6.34 19.87 5.57
N GLN A 400 7.23 20.58 4.88
CA GLN A 400 7.32 22.04 5.00
C GLN A 400 6.05 22.72 4.53
N GLY A 401 5.45 22.24 3.41
CA GLY A 401 4.18 22.74 2.92
C GLY A 401 3.04 22.53 3.91
N LYS A 402 2.98 21.37 4.58
CA LYS A 402 2.02 21.11 5.65
C LYS A 402 2.25 22.00 6.87
N CYS A 403 3.50 22.19 7.27
CA CYS A 403 3.85 23.11 8.35
C CYS A 403 3.43 24.56 8.02
N LEU A 404 3.65 25.01 6.80
CA LEU A 404 3.18 26.33 6.33
C LEU A 404 1.65 26.41 6.35
N ALA A 405 0.93 25.38 5.90
CA ALA A 405 -0.53 25.33 5.93
C ALA A 405 -1.06 25.44 7.38
N VAL A 406 -0.46 24.74 8.33
CA VAL A 406 -0.82 24.85 9.76
C VAL A 406 -0.52 26.24 10.33
N THR A 407 0.66 26.81 10.04
CA THR A 407 1.05 28.14 10.57
C THR A 407 0.29 29.28 9.93
N ALA A 408 -0.03 29.19 8.63
CA ALA A 408 -0.87 30.15 7.91
C ALA A 408 -2.37 29.98 8.23
N GLY A 409 -2.75 28.82 8.77
CA GLY A 409 -4.12 28.47 9.09
C GLY A 409 -4.97 28.41 7.82
N ARG A 410 -6.03 29.23 7.78
CA ARG A 410 -6.95 29.28 6.61
C ARG A 410 -6.32 29.75 5.28
N HIS A 411 -5.12 30.31 5.32
CA HIS A 411 -4.44 30.87 4.14
C HIS A 411 -3.55 29.82 3.46
N ILE A 412 -4.19 28.84 2.83
CA ILE A 412 -3.52 27.80 2.03
C ILE A 412 -3.32 28.33 0.60
N GLY A 413 -2.12 28.11 0.06
CA GLY A 413 -1.74 28.50 -1.30
C GLY A 413 -0.69 29.62 -1.34
N PHE A 414 -0.18 29.92 -2.53
CA PHE A 414 0.92 30.89 -2.73
C PHE A 414 0.44 32.34 -2.62
N ASN A 415 -0.80 32.62 -3.04
CA ASN A 415 -1.46 33.86 -2.82
C ASN A 415 -2.32 33.73 -1.56
N ALA A 416 -1.78 34.16 -0.43
CA ALA A 416 -2.41 34.01 0.88
C ALA A 416 -3.80 34.68 1.00
N CYS A 417 -4.15 35.59 0.12
CA CYS A 417 -5.46 36.23 0.05
C CYS A 417 -6.15 35.90 -1.29
N PRO A 418 -7.40 35.47 -1.31
CA PRO A 418 -8.26 35.14 -0.16
C PRO A 418 -7.87 33.79 0.51
N PRO A 419 -8.38 33.51 1.73
CA PRO A 419 -8.21 32.22 2.37
C PRO A 419 -8.82 31.10 1.50
N LEU A 420 -8.44 29.84 1.76
CA LEU A 420 -9.10 28.68 1.15
C LEU A 420 -10.55 28.63 1.62
N GLU A 421 -11.48 28.63 0.67
CA GLU A 421 -12.90 28.48 0.91
C GLU A 421 -13.49 27.47 -0.08
N PHE A 422 -14.13 26.43 0.46
CA PHE A 422 -14.96 25.53 -0.31
C PHE A 422 -16.35 26.16 -0.49
N ALA A 423 -17.04 25.85 -1.58
CA ALA A 423 -18.45 26.21 -1.72
C ALA A 423 -19.32 25.58 -0.60
N ASN A 424 -18.81 24.54 0.00
CA ASN A 424 -19.36 23.84 1.17
C ASN A 424 -18.84 24.52 2.46
N GLU A 425 -19.70 25.27 3.14
CA GLU A 425 -19.36 25.95 4.39
C GLU A 425 -18.96 24.99 5.55
N PRO A 426 -19.66 23.87 5.81
CA PRO A 426 -19.24 22.89 6.81
C PRO A 426 -17.80 22.41 6.64
N LEU A 427 -17.38 22.10 5.42
CA LEU A 427 -16.03 21.66 5.12
C LEU A 427 -15.01 22.79 5.34
N THR A 428 -15.32 24.01 4.91
CA THR A 428 -14.47 25.19 5.14
C THR A 428 -14.25 25.40 6.64
N ARG A 429 -15.32 25.37 7.43
CA ARG A 429 -15.23 25.50 8.89
C ARG A 429 -14.40 24.39 9.53
N PHE A 430 -14.63 23.15 9.12
CA PHE A 430 -13.85 22.00 9.61
C PHE A 430 -12.35 22.21 9.36
N VAL A 431 -11.95 22.41 8.11
CA VAL A 431 -10.53 22.56 7.74
C VAL A 431 -9.88 23.71 8.51
N HIS A 432 -10.52 24.90 8.56
CA HIS A 432 -9.98 26.03 9.27
C HIS A 432 -9.85 25.80 10.77
N THR A 433 -10.82 25.06 11.37
CA THR A 433 -10.82 24.77 12.81
C THR A 433 -9.70 23.79 13.17
N ILE A 434 -9.54 22.72 12.39
CA ILE A 434 -8.45 21.73 12.64
C ILE A 434 -7.08 22.35 12.43
N LEU A 435 -6.86 23.14 11.38
CA LEU A 435 -5.57 23.82 11.17
C LEU A 435 -5.22 24.74 12.33
N ARG A 436 -6.20 25.47 12.87
CA ARG A 436 -6.01 26.31 14.07
C ARG A 436 -5.71 25.48 15.31
N LEU A 437 -6.38 24.33 15.49
CA LEU A 437 -6.13 23.41 16.58
C LEU A 437 -4.70 22.87 16.53
N LEU A 438 -4.24 22.42 15.37
CA LEU A 438 -2.87 21.93 15.19
C LEU A 438 -1.84 23.04 15.44
N MET A 439 -2.11 24.25 15.03
CA MET A 439 -1.27 25.41 15.34
C MET A 439 -1.16 25.65 16.86
N ASP A 440 -2.29 25.62 17.60
CA ASP A 440 -2.30 25.73 19.07
C ASP A 440 -1.47 24.62 19.71
N TYR A 441 -1.66 23.39 19.27
CA TYR A 441 -0.89 22.24 19.76
C TYR A 441 0.62 22.42 19.55
N SER A 442 1.03 22.81 18.35
CA SER A 442 2.43 23.07 18.04
C SER A 442 3.04 24.18 18.93
N GLN A 443 2.28 25.26 19.20
CA GLN A 443 2.70 26.34 20.10
C GLN A 443 2.84 25.87 21.54
N ARG A 444 1.92 25.06 22.04
CA ARG A 444 1.95 24.48 23.39
C ARG A 444 3.13 23.51 23.58
N GLU A 445 3.43 22.68 22.58
CA GLU A 445 4.60 21.81 22.58
C GLU A 445 5.91 22.60 22.53
N ALA A 446 5.98 23.64 21.71
CA ALA A 446 7.12 24.55 21.69
C ALA A 446 7.31 25.22 23.06
N GLY A 447 6.22 25.62 23.73
CA GLY A 447 6.23 26.13 25.12
C GLY A 447 6.78 25.11 26.11
N ALA A 448 6.37 23.83 25.98
CA ALA A 448 6.87 22.76 26.84
C ALA A 448 8.38 22.52 26.61
N ARG A 449 8.86 22.53 25.38
CA ARG A 449 10.29 22.43 25.05
C ARG A 449 11.09 23.60 25.65
N ARG A 450 10.57 24.82 25.60
CA ARG A 450 11.19 25.99 26.23
C ARG A 450 11.29 25.86 27.76
N ARG A 451 10.31 25.22 28.43
CA ARG A 451 10.38 24.92 29.87
C ARG A 451 11.51 23.95 30.21
N LEU A 452 11.69 22.91 29.39
CA LEU A 452 12.74 21.90 29.61
C LEU A 452 14.15 22.41 29.29
N LYS A 453 14.27 23.24 28.23
CA LYS A 453 15.53 23.86 27.81
C LYS A 453 15.28 25.36 27.54
N PRO A 454 15.24 26.19 28.58
CA PRO A 454 14.95 27.62 28.42
C PRO A 454 16.11 28.28 27.63
N PRO A 455 15.80 29.13 26.64
CA PRO A 455 16.80 30.03 26.06
C PRO A 455 17.44 30.89 27.17
N SER A 456 18.69 31.24 27.04
CA SER A 456 19.46 32.00 28.04
C SER A 456 18.75 33.27 28.52
N ILE A 457 18.04 33.96 27.62
CA ILE A 457 17.26 35.17 27.95
C ILE A 457 16.01 34.90 28.80
N LEU A 458 15.53 33.67 28.87
CA LEU A 458 14.35 33.26 29.63
C LEU A 458 14.70 32.44 30.87
N SER A 459 15.97 32.09 31.09
CA SER A 459 16.41 31.32 32.28
C SER A 459 16.07 32.01 33.56
N ASP A 460 16.05 33.36 33.60
CA ASP A 460 15.77 34.18 34.76
C ASP A 460 14.27 34.54 34.92
N ARG A 461 13.41 33.94 34.13
CA ARG A 461 11.94 34.17 34.12
C ARG A 461 11.14 32.88 34.35
N PRO A 462 11.33 32.22 35.51
CA PRO A 462 10.66 30.94 35.81
C PRO A 462 9.14 31.08 35.87
N ASP A 463 8.60 32.21 36.32
CA ASP A 463 7.16 32.46 36.37
C ASP A 463 6.53 32.51 34.97
N TYR A 464 7.22 33.13 34.00
CA TYR A 464 6.77 33.14 32.62
C TYR A 464 6.76 31.72 32.02
N LEU A 465 7.82 30.95 32.25
CA LEU A 465 7.89 29.57 31.73
C LEU A 465 6.80 28.69 32.36
N SER A 466 6.48 28.91 33.64
CA SER A 466 5.42 28.18 34.33
C SER A 466 4.01 28.56 33.87
N SER A 467 3.82 29.79 33.42
CA SER A 467 2.53 30.27 32.91
C SER A 467 2.15 29.72 31.51
N LEU A 468 3.11 29.16 30.76
CA LEU A 468 2.82 28.58 29.44
C LEU A 468 1.88 27.35 29.59
N PRO A 469 0.86 27.18 28.75
CA PRO A 469 -0.03 26.02 28.81
C PRO A 469 0.72 24.71 28.61
N PRO A 470 0.32 23.61 29.26
CA PRO A 470 0.92 22.29 29.02
C PRO A 470 0.63 21.80 27.62
N PRO A 471 1.46 20.89 27.06
CA PRO A 471 1.14 20.25 25.80
C PRO A 471 -0.14 19.41 25.94
N PRO A 472 -0.92 19.26 24.86
CA PRO A 472 -2.12 18.43 24.92
C PRO A 472 -1.78 16.97 25.14
N THR A 473 -2.59 16.26 25.92
CA THR A 473 -2.50 14.80 26.04
C THR A 473 -3.01 14.13 24.76
N GLN A 474 -2.66 12.86 24.56
CA GLN A 474 -3.17 12.08 23.42
C GLN A 474 -4.71 12.01 23.45
N LYS A 475 -5.29 11.76 24.61
CA LYS A 475 -6.75 11.73 24.80
C LYS A 475 -7.38 13.07 24.45
N GLN A 476 -6.82 14.18 24.90
CA GLN A 476 -7.32 15.50 24.56
C GLN A 476 -7.31 15.76 23.05
N ARG A 477 -6.24 15.37 22.33
CA ARG A 477 -6.16 15.49 20.86
C ARG A 477 -7.29 14.73 20.17
N GLN A 478 -7.55 13.51 20.61
CA GLN A 478 -8.60 12.66 20.06
C GLN A 478 -9.98 13.27 20.34
N ASP A 479 -10.26 13.66 21.59
CA ASP A 479 -11.55 14.23 21.99
C ASP A 479 -11.84 15.56 21.26
N ASP A 480 -10.83 16.44 21.13
CA ASP A 480 -10.98 17.71 20.44
C ASP A 480 -11.26 17.49 18.94
N MET A 481 -10.57 16.56 18.28
CA MET A 481 -10.84 16.23 16.89
C MET A 481 -12.22 15.59 16.69
N GLU A 482 -12.58 14.66 17.55
CA GLU A 482 -13.91 14.03 17.50
C GLU A 482 -15.03 15.05 17.65
N LEU A 483 -14.87 16.00 18.59
CA LEU A 483 -15.83 17.08 18.78
C LEU A 483 -15.97 17.93 17.52
N ILE A 484 -14.85 18.29 16.86
CA ILE A 484 -14.87 19.11 15.64
C ILE A 484 -15.54 18.35 14.48
N PHE A 485 -15.29 17.05 14.33
CA PHE A 485 -15.99 16.21 13.35
C PHE A 485 -17.50 16.21 13.59
N LYS A 486 -17.94 15.99 14.83
CA LYS A 486 -19.37 15.97 15.20
C LYS A 486 -20.04 17.31 14.95
N LEU A 487 -19.42 18.41 15.39
CA LEU A 487 -19.94 19.75 15.16
C LEU A 487 -20.05 20.09 13.66
N ALA A 488 -19.11 19.62 12.84
CA ALA A 488 -19.19 19.80 11.41
C ALA A 488 -20.33 18.98 10.79
N LEU A 489 -20.55 17.73 11.23
CA LEU A 489 -21.62 16.87 10.74
C LEU A 489 -23.03 17.41 11.06
N ASP A 490 -23.18 18.15 12.16
CA ASP A 490 -24.44 18.77 12.58
C ASP A 490 -24.83 19.99 11.72
N LEU A 491 -23.90 20.52 10.90
CA LEU A 491 -24.20 21.61 10.00
C LEU A 491 -24.99 21.15 8.77
N PRO A 492 -25.66 22.07 8.03
CA PRO A 492 -26.35 21.72 6.79
C PRO A 492 -25.36 21.46 5.65
N TRP A 493 -25.25 20.20 5.24
CA TRP A 493 -24.41 19.77 4.13
C TRP A 493 -25.15 19.77 2.80
N PRO A 494 -24.52 20.14 1.68
CA PRO A 494 -25.05 19.90 0.35
C PRO A 494 -25.23 18.39 0.07
N THR A 495 -26.15 18.07 -0.83
CA THR A 495 -26.45 16.67 -1.19
C THR A 495 -25.88 16.25 -2.54
N ASP A 496 -25.45 17.20 -3.37
CA ASP A 496 -24.95 16.95 -4.72
C ASP A 496 -23.94 18.06 -5.09
N ASP A 497 -22.80 18.04 -4.47
CA ASP A 497 -21.76 19.07 -4.63
C ASP A 497 -20.42 18.51 -5.11
N LYS A 498 -20.36 17.23 -5.49
CA LYS A 498 -19.17 16.69 -6.09
C LYS A 498 -18.98 17.22 -7.51
N SER A 499 -17.86 17.90 -7.72
CA SER A 499 -17.44 18.31 -9.06
C SER A 499 -16.71 17.17 -9.81
N ARG A 500 -16.49 17.34 -11.10
CA ARG A 500 -15.47 16.57 -11.81
C ARG A 500 -14.10 16.88 -11.19
N LEU A 501 -13.14 15.95 -11.37
CA LEU A 501 -11.77 16.13 -10.90
C LEU A 501 -11.28 17.53 -11.32
N ASN A 502 -10.88 18.35 -10.34
CA ASN A 502 -10.47 19.74 -10.58
C ASN A 502 -9.12 19.83 -11.34
N ILE A 503 -8.29 18.76 -11.26
CA ILE A 503 -7.08 18.63 -12.07
C ILE A 503 -7.45 17.89 -13.35
N VAL A 504 -7.36 18.55 -14.50
CA VAL A 504 -7.46 17.91 -15.81
C VAL A 504 -6.13 17.18 -16.04
N LYS A 505 -6.09 15.89 -15.76
CA LYS A 505 -4.94 15.06 -16.14
C LYS A 505 -4.95 14.91 -17.66
N ASN A 506 -3.82 15.26 -18.30
CA ASN A 506 -3.62 14.88 -19.70
C ASN A 506 -3.71 13.33 -19.81
N PRO A 507 -4.30 12.78 -20.88
CA PRO A 507 -4.38 11.32 -21.07
C PRO A 507 -3.00 10.61 -21.00
N GLU A 508 -1.91 11.32 -21.28
CA GLU A 508 -0.53 10.84 -21.15
C GLU A 508 -0.06 10.72 -19.69
N ASP A 509 -0.64 11.53 -18.78
CA ASP A 509 -0.33 11.49 -17.34
C ASP A 509 -1.02 10.33 -16.60
N ASP A 510 -2.08 9.74 -17.17
CA ASP A 510 -2.71 8.55 -16.58
C ASP A 510 -1.78 7.32 -16.65
N GLN A 511 -0.91 7.23 -17.67
CA GLN A 511 0.14 6.22 -17.68
C GLN A 511 1.25 6.55 -16.65
N ALA A 512 1.64 7.80 -16.51
CA ALA A 512 2.60 8.25 -15.52
C ALA A 512 2.01 8.21 -14.08
N GLY A 513 0.70 8.47 -13.92
CA GLY A 513 -0.01 8.38 -12.63
C GLY A 513 -0.15 6.94 -12.11
N ILE A 514 -0.32 5.97 -12.99
CA ILE A 514 -0.25 4.55 -12.67
C ILE A 514 1.19 4.17 -12.27
N GLU A 515 2.20 4.71 -12.96
CA GLU A 515 3.60 4.53 -12.60
C GLU A 515 3.97 5.24 -11.28
N SER A 516 3.40 6.39 -10.95
CA SER A 516 3.66 7.10 -9.70
C SER A 516 2.96 6.44 -8.52
N LYS A 517 1.72 5.95 -8.68
CA LYS A 517 1.06 5.09 -7.68
C LYS A 517 1.83 3.77 -7.47
N LYS A 518 2.38 3.20 -8.53
CA LYS A 518 3.29 2.06 -8.47
C LYS A 518 4.55 2.37 -7.67
N ARG A 519 5.15 3.56 -7.84
CA ARG A 519 6.34 3.99 -7.09
C ARG A 519 6.04 4.23 -5.60
N LYS A 520 4.87 4.79 -5.27
CA LYS A 520 4.47 5.05 -3.86
C LYS A 520 4.32 3.74 -3.06
N ASN A 521 3.77 2.70 -3.67
CA ASN A 521 3.69 1.36 -3.03
C ASN A 521 5.05 0.65 -2.94
N THR A 522 6.03 1.04 -3.76
CA THR A 522 7.38 0.43 -3.77
C THR A 522 8.28 0.99 -2.67
N THR A 523 8.02 2.21 -2.18
CA THR A 523 8.83 2.85 -1.13
C THR A 523 8.62 2.19 0.24
N GLN A 524 7.57 1.40 0.41
CA GLN A 524 7.24 0.74 1.67
C GLN A 524 8.14 -0.46 2.06
N ASN A 525 9.00 -0.96 1.17
CA ASN A 525 9.78 -2.17 1.45
C ASN A 525 11.24 -2.13 0.93
N VAL A 526 11.79 -0.96 0.62
CA VAL A 526 13.21 -0.87 0.26
C VAL A 526 13.97 -0.33 1.47
N PRO A 527 14.93 -1.07 2.04
CA PRO A 527 15.89 -0.50 2.96
C PRO A 527 16.58 0.68 2.29
N VAL A 528 16.85 1.72 3.07
CA VAL A 528 17.58 2.91 2.61
C VAL A 528 18.93 2.48 2.05
N GLU A 529 19.07 2.46 0.73
CA GLU A 529 20.35 2.36 0.04
C GLU A 529 20.36 3.28 -1.18
N ASP A 530 21.46 4.01 -1.26
CA ASP A 530 22.00 4.83 -2.36
C ASP A 530 21.06 5.80 -3.07
N THR A 531 21.02 6.98 -2.48
CA THR A 531 20.35 8.18 -2.99
C THR A 531 21.05 8.81 -4.21
N GLU A 532 22.33 8.57 -4.42
CA GLU A 532 23.07 9.14 -5.56
C GLU A 532 22.68 8.50 -6.90
N ASP A 533 22.36 7.22 -6.91
CA ASP A 533 22.04 6.47 -8.14
C ASP A 533 20.64 6.82 -8.73
N ARG A 534 19.72 7.35 -7.91
CA ARG A 534 18.38 7.79 -8.37
C ARG A 534 18.39 9.13 -9.11
N GLN A 535 19.26 10.07 -8.71
CA GLN A 535 19.39 11.33 -9.43
C GLN A 535 20.09 11.14 -10.78
N ALA A 536 21.06 10.25 -10.88
CA ALA A 536 21.68 9.88 -12.13
C ALA A 536 20.72 9.20 -13.10
N LYS A 537 19.79 8.37 -12.60
CA LYS A 537 18.74 7.73 -13.41
C LYS A 537 17.69 8.71 -13.92
N LYS A 538 17.32 9.73 -13.14
CA LYS A 538 16.36 10.76 -13.55
C LYS A 538 16.96 11.70 -14.60
N ALA A 539 18.22 12.06 -14.48
CA ALA A 539 18.93 12.87 -15.46
C ALA A 539 19.20 12.11 -16.77
N LYS A 540 19.52 10.80 -16.71
CA LYS A 540 19.73 9.96 -17.91
C LYS A 540 18.42 9.62 -18.64
N ARG A 541 17.28 9.48 -17.96
CA ARG A 541 15.96 9.29 -18.61
C ARG A 541 15.52 10.53 -19.38
N SER A 542 15.72 11.74 -18.83
CA SER A 542 15.40 12.98 -19.56
C SER A 542 16.31 13.22 -20.78
N ALA A 543 17.52 12.66 -20.79
CA ALA A 543 18.43 12.73 -21.93
C ALA A 543 18.15 11.62 -22.98
N GLY A 544 17.71 10.42 -22.54
CA GLY A 544 17.37 9.29 -23.41
C GLY A 544 16.10 9.54 -24.23
N ASP A 545 15.08 10.13 -23.63
CA ASP A 545 13.83 10.46 -24.32
C ASP A 545 14.02 11.53 -25.41
N LYS A 546 14.89 12.51 -25.16
CA LYS A 546 15.20 13.53 -26.19
C LYS A 546 15.98 12.96 -27.40
N THR A 547 16.73 11.88 -27.20
CA THR A 547 17.49 11.23 -28.27
C THR A 547 16.59 10.28 -29.09
N LEU A 548 15.64 9.62 -28.44
CA LEU A 548 14.68 8.73 -29.12
C LEU A 548 13.69 9.52 -29.98
N THR A 549 13.21 10.66 -29.48
CA THR A 549 12.30 11.55 -30.24
C THR A 549 13.00 12.17 -31.46
N LYS A 550 14.32 12.46 -31.35
CA LYS A 550 15.11 12.91 -32.52
C LYS A 550 15.36 11.81 -33.54
N ALA A 551 15.52 10.56 -33.13
CA ALA A 551 15.74 9.45 -34.04
C ALA A 551 14.46 9.04 -34.77
N LEU A 552 13.30 9.14 -34.14
CA LEU A 552 11.99 8.87 -34.76
C LEU A 552 11.60 9.94 -35.80
N ASN A 553 11.91 11.21 -35.52
CA ASN A 553 11.64 12.32 -36.48
C ASN A 553 12.62 12.37 -37.65
N ALA A 554 13.75 11.67 -37.58
CA ALA A 554 14.70 11.56 -38.69
C ALA A 554 14.39 10.39 -39.67
N ALA A 555 13.58 9.43 -39.23
CA ALA A 555 13.22 8.26 -40.05
C ALA A 555 11.97 8.46 -40.94
N ASP A 556 11.21 9.54 -40.71
CA ASP A 556 9.97 9.84 -41.46
C ASP A 556 10.16 10.87 -42.59
N GLY A 557 11.40 11.22 -42.91
CA GLY A 557 11.78 12.27 -43.88
C GLY A 557 12.32 11.77 -45.24
N SER A 558 12.17 10.48 -45.59
CA SER A 558 12.65 9.99 -46.89
C SER A 558 11.73 8.95 -47.50
N ARG A 559 10.62 9.42 -48.10
CA ARG A 559 9.96 8.75 -49.22
C ARG A 559 9.16 9.77 -49.98
N ASP A 560 9.73 10.17 -51.13
CA ASP A 560 9.03 10.48 -52.37
C ASP A 560 10.07 10.84 -53.45
N PRO A 561 9.83 10.61 -54.69
CA PRO A 561 8.89 9.69 -55.35
C PRO A 561 9.56 8.43 -55.92
#